data_83e14c73ec27c2d1eca0815e0818276e
#
_entry.id   83e14c73ec27c2d1eca0815e0818276e
#
_cell.length_a   1.000
_cell.length_b   1.000
_cell.length_c   1.000
_cell.angle_alpha   90.00
_cell.angle_beta   90.00
_cell.angle_gamma   90.00
#
_symmetry.space_group_name_H-M   'P 1'
#
loop_
_entity.id
_entity.type
_entity.pdbx_description
1 polymer ?
#
loop_
_entity_poly.entity_id
_entity_poly.type
_entity_poly.pdbx_seq_one_letter_code
_entity_poly.pdbx_strand_id
1 'polypeptide(L)'
;MKNNDIKKVLVVGSGPIVIGQAAEFDYSGTQACEALRSEGIETVLINSNPATIMTDKKVADIVYIEPMNIEIIEKIIVKEHPDSILVGMGGQTALNLAVELHDKGILEKYNVNVIGTSVDSIKRGEDRELFRDTMIKIGEPIIESAIVTTFEEGTAFANKIGYPVVVRPAYTLGGSGGGIVKNPEELRDTLLKGLKLSRVGQVLLEKSILGWKEVEYEVMRDQNGNCITVCNMENIDPVGIHTGDSIVVAPSQTLSDKEYQMLRTSSIKIINEIGIVGGCNVQFALNPNSFEYAIIEINPRVSRSSALASKATGYPIAKVATKLSLGYTLDEIRNDVTGKTFACHEPAIDYVVVKIPKWPFDKFDKGVRQLGTKMMATGEIMAISSNFESAFLKGIRSLEIGQENLEHPRAKLKGIEDLKERIQNPDDERIFYLAEMLRRGYIKKKLSELTGIDIFFVEKIEWIVRQE
;
A
#
# COMPACT_ATOMS: atom_id res chain seq x y z
N MET A 1 14.33 -25.34 -7.11
CA MET A 1 15.81 -25.32 -7.00
C MET A 1 16.35 -24.04 -7.61
N LYS A 2 17.42 -23.49 -7.02
CA LYS A 2 18.12 -22.29 -7.54
C LYS A 2 18.46 -22.43 -9.03
N ASN A 3 18.21 -21.37 -9.81
CA ASN A 3 18.70 -21.29 -11.18
C ASN A 3 20.22 -21.00 -11.16
N ASN A 4 21.01 -21.99 -11.57
CA ASN A 4 22.47 -21.89 -11.55
C ASN A 4 23.05 -21.06 -12.71
N ASP A 5 22.23 -20.63 -13.67
CA ASP A 5 22.65 -19.79 -14.78
C ASP A 5 22.79 -18.31 -14.38
N ILE A 6 22.15 -17.91 -13.27
CA ILE A 6 22.23 -16.55 -12.72
C ILE A 6 23.53 -16.38 -11.98
N LYS A 7 24.41 -15.49 -12.46
CA LYS A 7 25.74 -15.19 -11.87
C LYS A 7 25.92 -13.74 -11.46
N LYS A 8 25.34 -12.81 -12.23
CA LYS A 8 25.48 -11.37 -12.00
C LYS A 8 24.14 -10.66 -12.18
N VAL A 9 23.67 -10.00 -11.15
CA VAL A 9 22.34 -9.35 -11.11
C VAL A 9 22.47 -7.85 -10.96
N LEU A 10 21.78 -7.12 -11.86
CA LEU A 10 21.57 -5.68 -11.71
C LEU A 10 20.33 -5.45 -10.82
N VAL A 11 20.55 -4.91 -9.65
CA VAL A 11 19.47 -4.50 -8.70
C VAL A 11 19.13 -3.04 -8.95
N VAL A 12 17.85 -2.77 -9.21
CA VAL A 12 17.35 -1.41 -9.44
C VAL A 12 16.74 -0.89 -8.14
N GLY A 13 17.31 0.20 -7.62
CA GLY A 13 16.84 0.86 -6.41
C GLY A 13 15.58 1.70 -6.62
N SER A 14 15.19 2.44 -5.59
CA SER A 14 13.95 3.23 -5.57
C SER A 14 14.09 4.67 -6.08
N GLY A 15 15.31 5.12 -6.32
CA GLY A 15 15.58 6.50 -6.69
C GLY A 15 15.63 7.46 -5.48
N PRO A 16 15.34 8.74 -5.67
CA PRO A 16 15.36 9.74 -4.61
C PRO A 16 14.23 9.49 -3.60
N ILE A 17 14.42 9.98 -2.37
CA ILE A 17 13.35 9.97 -1.36
C ILE A 17 12.26 10.94 -1.81
N VAL A 18 11.05 10.42 -2.00
CA VAL A 18 9.84 11.19 -2.31
C VAL A 18 8.72 10.75 -1.37
N ILE A 19 7.71 11.60 -1.19
CA ILE A 19 6.50 11.22 -0.46
C ILE A 19 5.87 10.02 -1.18
N GLY A 20 5.67 8.91 -0.46
CA GLY A 20 5.17 7.65 -1.03
C GLY A 20 6.24 6.60 -1.35
N GLN A 21 7.50 6.98 -1.50
CA GLN A 21 8.64 6.07 -1.67
C GLN A 21 9.83 6.55 -0.84
N ALA A 22 10.01 6.00 0.35
CA ALA A 22 11.01 6.45 1.30
C ALA A 22 11.92 5.30 1.78
N ALA A 23 12.33 5.35 3.05
CA ALA A 23 13.34 4.48 3.63
C ALA A 23 12.99 2.96 3.63
N GLU A 24 11.74 2.58 3.48
CA GLU A 24 11.32 1.18 3.38
C GLU A 24 11.95 0.45 2.18
N PHE A 25 12.18 1.16 1.08
CA PHE A 25 12.84 0.58 -0.10
C PHE A 25 14.36 0.49 0.06
N ASP A 26 14.96 1.33 0.90
CA ASP A 26 16.36 1.19 1.29
C ASP A 26 16.61 -0.15 1.99
N TYR A 27 15.70 -0.53 2.90
CA TYR A 27 15.73 -1.83 3.55
C TYR A 27 15.58 -2.97 2.53
N SER A 28 14.60 -2.89 1.65
CA SER A 28 14.30 -3.96 0.68
C SER A 28 15.46 -4.18 -0.29
N GLY A 29 16.04 -3.13 -0.85
CA GLY A 29 17.16 -3.21 -1.76
C GLY A 29 18.45 -3.73 -1.09
N THR A 30 18.72 -3.29 0.15
CA THR A 30 19.83 -3.79 0.95
C THR A 30 19.69 -5.28 1.21
N GLN A 31 18.52 -5.73 1.66
CA GLN A 31 18.24 -7.15 1.91
C GLN A 31 18.31 -8.00 0.64
N ALA A 32 17.93 -7.43 -0.52
CA ALA A 32 18.09 -8.12 -1.80
C ALA A 32 19.55 -8.34 -2.16
N CYS A 33 20.39 -7.31 -2.06
CA CYS A 33 21.83 -7.43 -2.32
C CYS A 33 22.49 -8.44 -1.38
N GLU A 34 22.17 -8.41 -0.09
CA GLU A 34 22.67 -9.37 0.88
C GLU A 34 22.24 -10.80 0.55
N ALA A 35 20.97 -11.01 0.17
CA ALA A 35 20.46 -12.32 -0.21
C ALA A 35 21.15 -12.87 -1.46
N LEU A 36 21.34 -12.05 -2.50
CA LEU A 36 22.06 -12.42 -3.71
C LEU A 36 23.51 -12.81 -3.43
N ARG A 37 24.22 -11.99 -2.65
CA ARG A 37 25.60 -12.26 -2.28
C ARG A 37 25.76 -13.52 -1.43
N SER A 38 24.80 -13.78 -0.52
CA SER A 38 24.80 -15.03 0.26
C SER A 38 24.66 -16.28 -0.60
N GLU A 39 24.09 -16.13 -1.81
CA GLU A 39 23.96 -17.17 -2.81
C GLU A 39 25.15 -17.22 -3.80
N GLY A 40 26.19 -16.41 -3.58
CA GLY A 40 27.37 -16.35 -4.44
C GLY A 40 27.16 -15.62 -5.77
N ILE A 41 26.18 -14.72 -5.84
CA ILE A 41 25.84 -13.93 -7.03
C ILE A 41 26.49 -12.56 -6.93
N GLU A 42 27.16 -12.14 -7.98
CA GLU A 42 27.73 -10.81 -8.09
C GLU A 42 26.61 -9.76 -8.25
N THR A 43 26.68 -8.70 -7.46
CA THR A 43 25.63 -7.67 -7.40
C THR A 43 26.10 -6.34 -7.97
N VAL A 44 25.32 -5.81 -8.91
CA VAL A 44 25.44 -4.44 -9.41
C VAL A 44 24.23 -3.67 -8.96
N LEU A 45 24.39 -2.59 -8.22
CA LEU A 45 23.28 -1.77 -7.74
C LEU A 45 23.30 -0.41 -8.43
N ILE A 46 22.14 0.04 -8.90
CA ILE A 46 21.92 1.43 -9.30
C ILE A 46 20.89 2.09 -8.39
N ASN A 47 21.23 3.25 -7.82
CA ASN A 47 20.30 4.15 -7.14
C ASN A 47 20.82 5.59 -7.23
N SER A 48 19.94 6.57 -7.42
CA SER A 48 20.32 7.98 -7.54
C SER A 48 20.51 8.69 -6.19
N ASN A 49 20.02 8.10 -5.08
CA ASN A 49 20.16 8.69 -3.75
C ASN A 49 21.49 8.30 -3.12
N PRO A 50 22.40 9.26 -2.87
CA PRO A 50 23.68 8.97 -2.21
C PRO A 50 23.56 8.79 -0.69
N ALA A 51 22.45 9.20 -0.08
CA ALA A 51 22.23 9.20 1.36
C ALA A 51 21.42 7.97 1.84
N THR A 52 21.44 6.88 1.09
CA THR A 52 20.79 5.62 1.46
C THR A 52 21.79 4.57 1.87
N ILE A 53 21.42 3.73 2.83
CA ILE A 53 22.21 2.55 3.23
C ILE A 53 22.44 1.60 2.04
N MET A 54 21.50 1.54 1.09
CA MET A 54 21.57 0.70 -0.10
C MET A 54 22.82 0.99 -0.94
N THR A 55 23.27 2.25 -1.02
CA THR A 55 24.45 2.66 -1.80
C THR A 55 25.76 2.57 -1.03
N ASP A 56 25.76 2.02 0.20
CA ASP A 56 27.00 1.70 0.90
C ASP A 56 27.80 0.64 0.12
N LYS A 57 29.10 0.85 -0.03
CA LYS A 57 30.02 -0.05 -0.76
C LYS A 57 30.08 -1.49 -0.20
N LYS A 58 29.56 -1.71 1.01
CA LYS A 58 29.49 -3.05 1.62
C LYS A 58 28.22 -3.80 1.23
N VAL A 59 27.22 -3.12 0.70
CA VAL A 59 25.92 -3.71 0.37
C VAL A 59 25.96 -4.47 -0.94
N ALA A 60 26.52 -3.88 -2.00
CA ALA A 60 26.67 -4.51 -3.31
C ALA A 60 28.14 -4.53 -3.74
N ASP A 61 28.49 -5.44 -4.66
CA ASP A 61 29.88 -5.55 -5.16
C ASP A 61 30.22 -4.35 -6.03
N ILE A 62 29.27 -3.84 -6.81
CA ILE A 62 29.40 -2.65 -7.65
C ILE A 62 28.21 -1.72 -7.38
N VAL A 63 28.47 -0.45 -7.11
CA VAL A 63 27.44 0.57 -6.81
C VAL A 63 27.54 1.73 -7.78
N TYR A 64 26.44 2.03 -8.45
CA TYR A 64 26.24 3.20 -9.30
C TYR A 64 25.30 4.20 -8.62
N ILE A 65 25.83 5.40 -8.33
CA ILE A 65 25.02 6.54 -7.85
C ILE A 65 24.79 7.44 -9.06
N GLU A 66 23.78 7.10 -9.86
CA GLU A 66 23.52 7.70 -11.15
C GLU A 66 22.02 7.96 -11.35
N PRO A 67 21.63 8.83 -12.28
CA PRO A 67 20.23 9.03 -12.62
C PRO A 67 19.54 7.74 -13.04
N MET A 68 18.35 7.52 -12.51
CA MET A 68 17.55 6.32 -12.76
C MET A 68 16.73 6.51 -14.04
N ASN A 69 17.35 6.30 -15.19
CA ASN A 69 16.73 6.33 -16.51
C ASN A 69 17.30 5.22 -17.40
N ILE A 70 16.60 4.93 -18.48
CA ILE A 70 16.96 3.82 -19.38
C ILE A 70 18.33 3.99 -20.04
N GLU A 71 18.74 5.22 -20.39
CA GLU A 71 20.01 5.47 -21.05
C GLU A 71 21.20 5.13 -20.14
N ILE A 72 21.10 5.46 -18.87
CA ILE A 72 22.14 5.12 -17.88
C ILE A 72 22.10 3.63 -17.57
N ILE A 73 20.91 3.04 -17.42
CA ILE A 73 20.79 1.60 -17.16
C ILE A 73 21.34 0.80 -18.35
N GLU A 74 21.06 1.20 -19.60
CA GLU A 74 21.63 0.55 -20.79
C GLU A 74 23.17 0.62 -20.79
N LYS A 75 23.77 1.79 -20.44
CA LYS A 75 25.23 1.92 -20.30
C LYS A 75 25.82 1.01 -19.22
N ILE A 76 25.12 0.84 -18.10
CA ILE A 76 25.54 -0.07 -17.03
C ILE A 76 25.44 -1.51 -17.52
N ILE A 77 24.36 -1.91 -18.20
CA ILE A 77 24.21 -3.24 -18.79
C ILE A 77 25.37 -3.54 -19.76
N VAL A 78 25.71 -2.59 -20.64
CA VAL A 78 26.82 -2.75 -21.61
C VAL A 78 28.16 -2.87 -20.90
N LYS A 79 28.39 -2.19 -19.79
CA LYS A 79 29.66 -2.19 -19.07
C LYS A 79 29.81 -3.40 -18.16
N GLU A 80 28.76 -3.76 -17.45
CA GLU A 80 28.81 -4.77 -16.38
C GLU A 80 28.38 -6.16 -16.85
N HIS A 81 27.69 -6.26 -17.98
CA HIS A 81 27.18 -7.51 -18.56
C HIS A 81 26.43 -8.39 -17.55
N PRO A 82 25.41 -7.85 -16.81
CA PRO A 82 24.59 -8.68 -15.96
C PRO A 82 23.78 -9.66 -16.81
N ASP A 83 23.57 -10.88 -16.32
CA ASP A 83 22.67 -11.83 -16.94
C ASP A 83 21.20 -11.60 -16.57
N SER A 84 20.97 -10.90 -15.45
CA SER A 84 19.64 -10.68 -14.91
C SER A 84 19.48 -9.30 -14.28
N ILE A 85 18.22 -8.83 -14.20
CA ILE A 85 17.82 -7.60 -13.55
C ILE A 85 16.72 -7.89 -12.52
N LEU A 86 16.86 -7.38 -11.30
CA LEU A 86 15.89 -7.46 -10.20
C LEU A 86 15.26 -6.08 -9.95
N VAL A 87 13.95 -5.97 -10.13
CA VAL A 87 13.21 -4.71 -10.04
C VAL A 87 12.17 -4.66 -8.93
N GLY A 88 11.74 -5.81 -8.41
CA GLY A 88 10.68 -5.91 -7.40
C GLY A 88 11.00 -5.29 -6.03
N MET A 89 12.22 -4.76 -5.83
CA MET A 89 12.70 -4.17 -4.56
C MET A 89 12.82 -2.64 -4.61
N GLY A 90 12.68 -2.03 -5.79
CA GLY A 90 12.90 -0.59 -6.01
C GLY A 90 11.63 0.25 -6.17
N GLY A 91 10.49 -0.25 -5.69
CA GLY A 91 9.22 0.48 -5.77
C GLY A 91 8.74 0.71 -7.20
N GLN A 92 7.83 1.68 -7.36
CA GLN A 92 7.22 1.99 -8.65
C GLN A 92 8.24 2.45 -9.70
N THR A 93 9.27 3.18 -9.28
CA THR A 93 10.34 3.65 -10.17
C THR A 93 11.01 2.48 -10.89
N ALA A 94 11.39 1.43 -10.15
CA ALA A 94 12.06 0.27 -10.73
C ALA A 94 11.14 -0.54 -11.66
N LEU A 95 9.85 -0.69 -11.31
CA LEU A 95 8.88 -1.37 -12.18
C LEU A 95 8.68 -0.63 -13.50
N ASN A 96 8.51 0.68 -13.45
CA ASN A 96 8.34 1.50 -14.64
C ASN A 96 9.56 1.39 -15.57
N LEU A 97 10.77 1.43 -15.01
CA LEU A 97 12.02 1.25 -15.77
C LEU A 97 12.12 -0.14 -16.41
N ALA A 98 11.69 -1.20 -15.69
CA ALA A 98 11.69 -2.55 -16.26
C ALA A 98 10.76 -2.68 -17.48
N VAL A 99 9.55 -2.11 -17.37
CA VAL A 99 8.59 -2.08 -18.48
C VAL A 99 9.18 -1.31 -19.67
N GLU A 100 9.75 -0.12 -19.42
CA GLU A 100 10.31 0.71 -20.48
C GLU A 100 11.53 0.06 -21.16
N LEU A 101 12.44 -0.56 -20.41
CA LEU A 101 13.59 -1.32 -20.94
C LEU A 101 13.14 -2.50 -21.81
N HIS A 102 12.11 -3.21 -21.37
CA HIS A 102 11.52 -4.32 -22.12
C HIS A 102 10.88 -3.83 -23.42
N ASP A 103 10.02 -2.80 -23.35
CA ASP A 103 9.26 -2.30 -24.50
C ASP A 103 10.16 -1.68 -25.59
N LYS A 104 11.34 -1.19 -25.19
CA LYS A 104 12.37 -0.71 -26.13
C LYS A 104 13.31 -1.82 -26.64
N GLY A 105 13.08 -3.08 -26.23
CA GLY A 105 13.90 -4.22 -26.64
C GLY A 105 15.33 -4.23 -26.09
N ILE A 106 15.64 -3.40 -25.09
CA ILE A 106 16.98 -3.29 -24.52
C ILE A 106 17.36 -4.57 -23.78
N LEU A 107 16.43 -5.13 -23.01
CA LEU A 107 16.69 -6.38 -22.27
C LEU A 107 16.97 -7.55 -23.22
N GLU A 108 16.20 -7.69 -24.28
CA GLU A 108 16.40 -8.71 -25.33
C GLU A 108 17.73 -8.53 -26.06
N LYS A 109 18.04 -7.29 -26.46
CA LYS A 109 19.27 -6.93 -27.18
C LYS A 109 20.53 -7.36 -26.45
N TYR A 110 20.53 -7.29 -25.12
CA TYR A 110 21.70 -7.63 -24.29
C TYR A 110 21.54 -8.96 -23.54
N ASN A 111 20.49 -9.73 -23.82
CA ASN A 111 20.18 -10.99 -23.19
C ASN A 111 20.12 -10.92 -21.67
N VAL A 112 19.44 -9.87 -21.13
CA VAL A 112 19.23 -9.65 -19.69
C VAL A 112 17.84 -10.12 -19.31
N ASN A 113 17.73 -11.05 -18.35
CA ASN A 113 16.46 -11.60 -17.91
C ASN A 113 15.90 -10.81 -16.73
N VAL A 114 14.60 -10.49 -16.75
CA VAL A 114 13.92 -9.98 -15.55
C VAL A 114 13.63 -11.16 -14.63
N ILE A 115 14.21 -11.15 -13.42
CA ILE A 115 13.99 -12.19 -12.41
C ILE A 115 12.94 -11.74 -11.39
N GLY A 116 12.20 -12.72 -10.87
CA GLY A 116 11.02 -12.50 -10.04
C GLY A 116 9.75 -12.34 -10.88
N THR A 117 8.93 -11.36 -10.57
CA THR A 117 7.70 -11.08 -11.32
C THR A 117 8.02 -10.60 -12.74
N SER A 118 7.43 -11.27 -13.73
CA SER A 118 7.64 -10.96 -15.16
C SER A 118 7.09 -9.59 -15.53
N VAL A 119 7.63 -8.99 -16.60
CA VAL A 119 7.12 -7.70 -17.13
C VAL A 119 5.64 -7.79 -17.50
N ASP A 120 5.20 -8.90 -18.02
CA ASP A 120 3.81 -9.16 -18.37
C ASP A 120 2.89 -9.17 -17.12
N SER A 121 3.35 -9.80 -16.05
CA SER A 121 2.66 -9.80 -14.76
C SER A 121 2.65 -8.41 -14.12
N ILE A 122 3.74 -7.65 -14.25
CA ILE A 122 3.81 -6.26 -13.81
C ILE A 122 2.77 -5.43 -14.57
N LYS A 123 2.71 -5.53 -15.91
CA LYS A 123 1.72 -4.81 -16.72
C LYS A 123 0.29 -5.18 -16.32
N ARG A 124 -0.02 -6.45 -16.12
CA ARG A 124 -1.34 -6.91 -15.67
C ARG A 124 -1.72 -6.42 -14.28
N GLY A 125 -0.76 -6.19 -13.41
CA GLY A 125 -0.99 -5.65 -12.07
C GLY A 125 -1.14 -4.13 -12.02
N GLU A 126 -0.43 -3.41 -12.88
CA GLU A 126 -0.33 -1.95 -12.84
C GLU A 126 -1.24 -1.23 -13.84
N ASP A 127 -1.51 -1.84 -15.00
CA ASP A 127 -2.42 -1.28 -16.00
C ASP A 127 -3.88 -1.52 -15.59
N ARG A 128 -4.66 -0.45 -15.50
CA ARG A 128 -6.04 -0.50 -15.00
C ARG A 128 -6.97 -1.36 -15.85
N GLU A 129 -6.82 -1.34 -17.17
CA GLU A 129 -7.66 -2.12 -18.07
C GLU A 129 -7.29 -3.60 -17.98
N LEU A 130 -6.00 -3.93 -18.08
CA LEU A 130 -5.51 -5.29 -17.96
C LEU A 130 -5.84 -5.91 -16.59
N PHE A 131 -5.70 -5.12 -15.53
CA PHE A 131 -6.08 -5.53 -14.17
C PHE A 131 -7.56 -5.82 -14.06
N ARG A 132 -8.42 -4.89 -14.52
CA ARG A 132 -9.85 -5.06 -14.55
C ARG A 132 -10.28 -6.31 -15.31
N ASP A 133 -9.76 -6.51 -16.52
CA ASP A 133 -10.09 -7.67 -17.35
C ASP A 133 -9.64 -8.97 -16.68
N THR A 134 -8.48 -8.95 -16.01
CA THR A 134 -7.99 -10.08 -15.22
C THR A 134 -8.94 -10.40 -14.06
N MET A 135 -9.39 -9.40 -13.31
CA MET A 135 -10.32 -9.59 -12.19
C MET A 135 -11.68 -10.12 -12.67
N ILE A 136 -12.22 -9.59 -13.76
CA ILE A 136 -13.46 -10.08 -14.38
C ILE A 136 -13.32 -11.55 -14.78
N LYS A 137 -12.20 -11.91 -15.44
CA LYS A 137 -11.91 -13.29 -15.86
C LYS A 137 -11.97 -14.29 -14.72
N ILE A 138 -11.44 -13.92 -13.56
CA ILE A 138 -11.42 -14.79 -12.38
C ILE A 138 -12.65 -14.61 -11.47
N GLY A 139 -13.58 -13.73 -11.84
CA GLY A 139 -14.80 -13.48 -11.05
C GLY A 139 -14.53 -12.81 -9.71
N GLU A 140 -13.48 -11.99 -9.62
CA GLU A 140 -13.19 -11.17 -8.44
C GLU A 140 -13.83 -9.79 -8.56
N PRO A 141 -14.43 -9.26 -7.47
CA PRO A 141 -15.14 -8.01 -7.52
C PRO A 141 -14.17 -6.82 -7.57
N ILE A 142 -14.37 -5.98 -8.56
CA ILE A 142 -13.72 -4.67 -8.69
C ILE A 142 -14.76 -3.56 -8.50
N ILE A 143 -14.28 -2.34 -8.28
CA ILE A 143 -15.17 -1.19 -8.21
C ILE A 143 -15.85 -1.01 -9.57
N GLU A 144 -17.19 -1.10 -9.59
CA GLU A 144 -17.96 -0.87 -10.81
C GLU A 144 -17.71 0.54 -11.31
N SER A 145 -17.27 0.66 -12.56
CA SER A 145 -16.93 1.93 -13.20
C SER A 145 -17.30 1.95 -14.67
N ALA A 146 -17.57 3.13 -15.20
CA ALA A 146 -17.78 3.35 -16.62
C ALA A 146 -17.23 4.72 -17.03
N ILE A 147 -16.62 4.78 -18.22
CA ILE A 147 -16.30 6.04 -18.89
C ILE A 147 -17.57 6.47 -19.65
N VAL A 148 -18.03 7.68 -19.37
CA VAL A 148 -19.22 8.25 -20.00
C VAL A 148 -18.85 9.54 -20.73
N THR A 149 -19.52 9.78 -21.84
CA THR A 149 -19.32 10.94 -22.71
C THR A 149 -20.55 11.84 -22.78
N THR A 150 -21.68 11.34 -22.28
CA THR A 150 -22.93 12.09 -22.24
C THR A 150 -23.56 12.04 -20.84
N PHE A 151 -24.48 12.99 -20.59
CA PHE A 151 -25.23 13.03 -19.33
C PHE A 151 -26.16 11.81 -19.20
N GLU A 152 -26.76 11.39 -20.31
CA GLU A 152 -27.69 10.25 -20.37
C GLU A 152 -26.99 8.94 -20.03
N GLU A 153 -25.80 8.70 -20.62
CA GLU A 153 -24.97 7.54 -20.26
C GLU A 153 -24.61 7.51 -18.78
N GLY A 154 -24.19 8.67 -18.26
CA GLY A 154 -23.81 8.80 -16.85
C GLY A 154 -25.00 8.56 -15.89
N THR A 155 -26.16 9.08 -16.22
CA THR A 155 -27.38 8.87 -15.43
C THR A 155 -27.81 7.41 -15.45
N ALA A 156 -27.80 6.77 -16.63
CA ALA A 156 -28.14 5.36 -16.77
C ALA A 156 -27.18 4.47 -15.94
N PHE A 157 -25.88 4.75 -15.99
CA PHE A 157 -24.89 4.02 -15.22
C PHE A 157 -25.04 4.25 -13.71
N ALA A 158 -25.19 5.51 -13.27
CA ALA A 158 -25.38 5.82 -11.84
C ALA A 158 -26.64 5.15 -11.26
N ASN A 159 -27.74 5.12 -12.02
CA ASN A 159 -28.97 4.43 -11.61
C ASN A 159 -28.78 2.90 -11.52
N LYS A 160 -27.91 2.32 -12.36
CA LYS A 160 -27.59 0.89 -12.32
C LYS A 160 -26.77 0.52 -11.07
N ILE A 161 -25.72 1.30 -10.74
CA ILE A 161 -24.79 0.97 -9.63
C ILE A 161 -25.26 1.51 -8.27
N GLY A 162 -26.25 2.42 -8.27
CA GLY A 162 -26.74 3.11 -7.07
C GLY A 162 -25.84 4.25 -6.60
N TYR A 163 -26.38 5.08 -5.71
CA TYR A 163 -25.66 6.18 -5.09
C TYR A 163 -25.09 5.78 -3.72
N PRO A 164 -24.01 6.42 -3.23
CA PRO A 164 -23.25 7.49 -3.86
C PRO A 164 -22.35 7.01 -5.00
N VAL A 165 -22.05 7.90 -5.97
CA VAL A 165 -21.11 7.67 -7.06
C VAL A 165 -19.97 8.68 -7.03
N VAL A 166 -18.79 8.28 -7.50
CA VAL A 166 -17.63 9.16 -7.66
C VAL A 166 -17.57 9.60 -9.12
N VAL A 167 -17.42 10.91 -9.33
CA VAL A 167 -17.30 11.54 -10.65
C VAL A 167 -15.87 12.01 -10.82
N ARG A 168 -15.16 11.55 -11.86
CA ARG A 168 -13.76 11.92 -12.14
C ARG A 168 -13.61 12.34 -13.60
N PRO A 169 -13.54 13.63 -13.89
CA PRO A 169 -13.27 14.11 -15.26
C PRO A 169 -11.89 13.66 -15.73
N ALA A 170 -11.81 13.17 -16.98
CA ALA A 170 -10.55 12.75 -17.56
C ALA A 170 -9.63 13.96 -17.85
N TYR A 171 -8.32 13.77 -17.61
CA TYR A 171 -7.27 14.76 -17.89
C TYR A 171 -7.45 16.12 -17.21
N THR A 172 -8.00 16.15 -15.99
CA THR A 172 -8.08 17.36 -15.17
C THR A 172 -6.97 17.39 -14.13
N LEU A 173 -6.41 18.58 -13.89
CA LEU A 173 -5.39 18.78 -12.85
C LEU A 173 -6.04 18.85 -11.46
N GLY A 174 -5.51 18.08 -10.51
CA GLY A 174 -5.90 18.16 -9.11
C GLY A 174 -7.34 17.72 -8.80
N GLY A 175 -7.97 16.89 -9.67
CA GLY A 175 -9.33 16.38 -9.44
C GLY A 175 -10.43 17.45 -9.62
N SER A 176 -10.12 18.57 -10.25
CA SER A 176 -11.08 19.66 -10.46
C SER A 176 -12.28 19.24 -11.31
N GLY A 177 -13.48 19.60 -10.86
CA GLY A 177 -14.75 19.27 -11.53
C GLY A 177 -15.31 17.89 -11.24
N GLY A 178 -14.61 17.08 -10.40
CA GLY A 178 -15.10 15.82 -9.89
C GLY A 178 -15.58 15.92 -8.44
N GLY A 179 -16.10 14.83 -7.90
CA GLY A 179 -16.56 14.74 -6.52
C GLY A 179 -17.41 13.51 -6.26
N ILE A 180 -17.83 13.36 -5.03
CA ILE A 180 -18.76 12.33 -4.59
C ILE A 180 -20.17 12.89 -4.70
N VAL A 181 -21.03 12.16 -5.35
CA VAL A 181 -22.41 12.54 -5.66
C VAL A 181 -23.35 11.57 -4.96
N LYS A 182 -24.26 12.09 -4.16
CA LYS A 182 -25.12 11.29 -3.28
C LYS A 182 -26.53 11.02 -3.83
N ASN A 183 -26.92 11.78 -4.84
CA ASN A 183 -28.27 11.73 -5.41
C ASN A 183 -28.28 12.20 -6.89
N PRO A 184 -29.38 11.99 -7.64
CA PRO A 184 -29.48 12.39 -9.04
C PRO A 184 -29.32 13.89 -9.30
N GLU A 185 -29.76 14.75 -8.39
CA GLU A 185 -29.67 16.21 -8.52
C GLU A 185 -28.20 16.64 -8.51
N GLU A 186 -27.41 16.18 -7.54
CA GLU A 186 -25.96 16.43 -7.47
C GLU A 186 -25.22 15.85 -8.67
N LEU A 187 -25.68 14.68 -9.20
CA LEU A 187 -25.06 14.07 -10.38
C LEU A 187 -25.14 15.00 -11.59
N ARG A 188 -26.29 15.62 -11.81
CA ARG A 188 -26.51 16.50 -12.97
C ARG A 188 -25.46 17.61 -13.02
N ASP A 189 -25.32 18.34 -11.93
CA ASP A 189 -24.41 19.50 -11.88
C ASP A 189 -22.95 19.08 -11.97
N THR A 190 -22.57 18.03 -11.24
CA THR A 190 -21.19 17.56 -11.20
C THR A 190 -20.78 16.91 -12.53
N LEU A 191 -21.63 16.08 -13.13
CA LEU A 191 -21.33 15.40 -14.38
C LEU A 191 -21.23 16.37 -15.56
N LEU A 192 -22.20 17.29 -15.70
CA LEU A 192 -22.16 18.31 -16.77
C LEU A 192 -20.92 19.21 -16.64
N LYS A 193 -20.55 19.60 -15.41
CA LYS A 193 -19.33 20.35 -15.15
C LYS A 193 -18.09 19.50 -15.49
N GLY A 194 -18.07 18.24 -15.13
CA GLY A 194 -16.99 17.32 -15.42
C GLY A 194 -16.76 17.10 -16.91
N LEU A 195 -17.82 16.84 -17.67
CA LEU A 195 -17.77 16.70 -19.13
C LEU A 195 -17.23 17.97 -19.83
N LYS A 196 -17.64 19.15 -19.33
CA LYS A 196 -17.16 20.43 -19.86
C LYS A 196 -15.68 20.70 -19.55
N LEU A 197 -15.20 20.29 -18.37
CA LEU A 197 -13.82 20.49 -17.94
C LEU A 197 -12.84 19.46 -18.51
N SER A 198 -13.32 18.30 -18.87
CA SER A 198 -12.51 17.27 -19.51
C SER A 198 -12.11 17.68 -20.91
N ARG A 199 -10.80 17.71 -21.22
CA ARG A 199 -10.28 18.06 -22.54
C ARG A 199 -10.73 17.12 -23.66
N VAL A 200 -11.14 15.92 -23.29
CA VAL A 200 -11.60 14.86 -24.21
C VAL A 200 -13.09 14.59 -24.08
N GLY A 201 -13.82 15.38 -23.26
CA GLY A 201 -15.25 15.20 -23.03
C GLY A 201 -15.63 13.89 -22.35
N GLN A 202 -14.73 13.31 -21.55
CA GLN A 202 -14.92 12.03 -20.87
C GLN A 202 -14.91 12.20 -19.36
N VAL A 203 -15.78 11.47 -18.69
CA VAL A 203 -15.85 11.37 -17.23
C VAL A 203 -15.87 9.90 -16.83
N LEU A 204 -15.03 9.52 -15.88
CA LEU A 204 -15.13 8.23 -15.21
C LEU A 204 -16.16 8.34 -14.07
N LEU A 205 -17.17 7.49 -14.08
CA LEU A 205 -18.09 7.27 -12.97
C LEU A 205 -17.74 5.96 -12.27
N GLU A 206 -17.70 5.96 -10.95
CA GLU A 206 -17.39 4.79 -10.14
C GLU A 206 -18.37 4.65 -8.98
N LYS A 207 -18.69 3.40 -8.59
CA LYS A 207 -19.41 3.14 -7.33
C LYS A 207 -18.56 3.67 -6.17
N SER A 208 -19.17 4.44 -5.29
CA SER A 208 -18.45 4.94 -4.11
C SER A 208 -18.31 3.83 -3.07
N ILE A 209 -17.09 3.58 -2.65
CA ILE A 209 -16.74 2.70 -1.52
C ILE A 209 -16.27 3.51 -0.31
N LEU A 210 -16.55 4.82 -0.31
CA LEU A 210 -16.18 5.69 0.81
C LEU A 210 -16.82 5.20 2.11
N GLY A 211 -16.04 5.16 3.16
CA GLY A 211 -16.49 4.67 4.46
C GLY A 211 -16.47 3.14 4.61
N TRP A 212 -16.07 2.39 3.58
CA TRP A 212 -15.79 0.96 3.74
C TRP A 212 -14.49 0.75 4.51
N LYS A 213 -14.36 -0.41 5.15
CA LYS A 213 -13.09 -0.81 5.79
C LYS A 213 -12.02 -1.01 4.73
N GLU A 214 -10.80 -0.61 5.01
CA GLU A 214 -9.65 -0.92 4.15
C GLU A 214 -8.81 -1.99 4.83
N VAL A 215 -8.58 -3.09 4.10
CA VAL A 215 -7.87 -4.27 4.59
C VAL A 215 -6.80 -4.66 3.58
N GLU A 216 -5.61 -4.99 4.06
CA GLU A 216 -4.48 -5.36 3.24
C GLU A 216 -4.00 -6.79 3.56
N TYR A 217 -3.53 -7.48 2.53
CA TYR A 217 -2.83 -8.76 2.66
C TYR A 217 -1.46 -8.68 2.01
N GLU A 218 -0.43 -9.01 2.77
CA GLU A 218 0.90 -9.28 2.23
C GLU A 218 1.01 -10.76 1.87
N VAL A 219 1.30 -11.02 0.61
CA VAL A 219 1.27 -12.37 0.03
C VAL A 219 2.62 -12.70 -0.57
N MET A 220 3.06 -13.93 -0.42
CA MET A 220 4.26 -14.47 -1.05
C MET A 220 3.87 -15.63 -1.98
N ARG A 221 4.46 -15.67 -3.17
CA ARG A 221 4.22 -16.74 -4.15
C ARG A 221 5.50 -17.12 -4.86
N ASP A 222 5.73 -18.42 -5.01
CA ASP A 222 6.83 -18.97 -5.80
C ASP A 222 6.43 -19.25 -7.26
N GLN A 223 7.40 -19.63 -8.08
CA GLN A 223 7.19 -19.94 -9.50
C GLN A 223 6.29 -21.17 -9.73
N ASN A 224 6.18 -22.08 -8.76
CA ASN A 224 5.35 -23.28 -8.83
C ASN A 224 3.89 -23.03 -8.43
N GLY A 225 3.56 -21.81 -7.99
CA GLY A 225 2.22 -21.44 -7.56
C GLY A 225 1.94 -21.72 -6.08
N ASN A 226 2.93 -22.14 -5.30
CA ASN A 226 2.78 -22.17 -3.85
C ASN A 226 2.65 -20.74 -3.34
N CYS A 227 1.64 -20.49 -2.52
CA CYS A 227 1.26 -19.16 -2.08
C CYS A 227 0.90 -19.16 -0.60
N ILE A 228 1.38 -18.16 0.14
CA ILE A 228 1.06 -17.93 1.54
C ILE A 228 0.67 -16.48 1.78
N THR A 229 -0.13 -16.24 2.81
CA THR A 229 -0.33 -14.89 3.37
C THR A 229 0.61 -14.68 4.54
N VAL A 230 1.46 -13.65 4.46
CA VAL A 230 2.43 -13.32 5.50
C VAL A 230 1.77 -12.57 6.64
N CYS A 231 0.90 -11.63 6.30
CA CYS A 231 0.22 -10.78 7.26
C CYS A 231 -1.06 -10.21 6.65
N ASN A 232 -2.11 -10.10 7.46
CA ASN A 232 -3.21 -9.22 7.13
C ASN A 232 -3.18 -8.00 8.05
N MET A 233 -3.63 -6.86 7.54
CA MET A 233 -3.60 -5.56 8.20
C MET A 233 -4.92 -4.83 7.95
N GLU A 234 -5.34 -4.04 8.91
CA GLU A 234 -6.57 -3.26 8.85
C GLU A 234 -6.28 -1.79 9.15
N ASN A 235 -6.81 -0.90 8.31
CA ASN A 235 -6.77 0.52 8.57
C ASN A 235 -7.83 0.90 9.60
N ILE A 236 -7.46 1.74 10.58
CA ILE A 236 -8.45 2.33 11.51
C ILE A 236 -9.31 3.34 10.74
N ASP A 237 -8.72 4.09 9.84
CA ASP A 237 -9.44 5.03 8.99
C ASP A 237 -10.15 4.28 7.85
N PRO A 238 -11.38 4.68 7.50
CA PRO A 238 -12.09 4.09 6.38
C PRO A 238 -11.48 4.47 5.03
N VAL A 239 -11.88 3.77 3.97
CA VAL A 239 -11.55 4.13 2.58
C VAL A 239 -11.88 5.60 2.33
N GLY A 240 -10.93 6.32 1.74
CA GLY A 240 -10.97 7.76 1.50
C GLY A 240 -9.73 8.47 2.05
N ILE A 241 -9.02 7.86 2.98
CA ILE A 241 -7.70 8.27 3.45
C ILE A 241 -6.68 7.29 2.90
N HIS A 242 -5.60 7.82 2.32
CA HIS A 242 -4.53 6.97 1.78
C HIS A 242 -3.95 6.06 2.88
N THR A 243 -3.74 4.77 2.58
CA THR A 243 -3.25 3.78 3.57
C THR A 243 -1.92 4.20 4.23
N GLY A 244 -1.06 4.93 3.50
CA GLY A 244 0.18 5.52 4.05
C GLY A 244 -0.07 6.58 5.14
N ASP A 245 -1.21 7.24 5.13
CA ASP A 245 -1.65 8.26 6.11
C ASP A 245 -2.60 7.68 7.17
N SER A 246 -2.99 6.42 7.03
CA SER A 246 -3.85 5.74 7.98
C SER A 246 -3.07 5.11 9.13
N ILE A 247 -3.72 5.00 10.29
CA ILE A 247 -3.24 4.15 11.38
C ILE A 247 -3.61 2.72 11.03
N VAL A 248 -2.62 1.81 11.03
CA VAL A 248 -2.78 0.43 10.60
C VAL A 248 -2.54 -0.52 11.76
N VAL A 249 -3.35 -1.55 11.86
CA VAL A 249 -3.26 -2.57 12.91
C VAL A 249 -3.05 -3.95 12.30
N ALA A 250 -2.13 -4.71 12.84
CA ALA A 250 -1.88 -6.10 12.49
C ALA A 250 -1.90 -6.99 13.75
N PRO A 251 -2.55 -8.16 13.71
CA PRO A 251 -3.49 -8.59 12.67
C PRO A 251 -4.77 -7.76 12.69
N SER A 252 -5.61 -7.86 11.66
CA SER A 252 -6.95 -7.23 11.66
C SER A 252 -7.73 -7.60 12.92
N GLN A 253 -8.38 -6.61 13.52
CA GLN A 253 -9.06 -6.75 14.81
C GLN A 253 -10.58 -6.91 14.67
N THR A 254 -11.14 -6.47 13.55
CA THR A 254 -12.60 -6.35 13.38
C THR A 254 -13.16 -7.31 12.35
N LEU A 255 -12.32 -8.13 11.70
CA LEU A 255 -12.79 -9.13 10.75
C LEU A 255 -13.31 -10.38 11.47
N SER A 256 -14.46 -10.87 11.05
CA SER A 256 -14.88 -12.22 11.35
C SER A 256 -14.00 -13.25 10.62
N ASP A 257 -13.94 -14.49 11.09
CA ASP A 257 -13.20 -15.55 10.40
C ASP A 257 -13.64 -15.72 8.94
N LYS A 258 -14.93 -15.61 8.68
CA LYS A 258 -15.47 -15.70 7.32
C LYS A 258 -14.94 -14.58 6.41
N GLU A 259 -14.89 -13.35 6.88
CA GLU A 259 -14.33 -12.21 6.13
C GLU A 259 -12.84 -12.38 5.91
N TYR A 260 -12.11 -12.79 6.95
CA TYR A 260 -10.69 -13.08 6.87
C TYR A 260 -10.39 -14.13 5.79
N GLN A 261 -11.06 -15.28 5.83
CA GLN A 261 -10.84 -16.38 4.88
C GLN A 261 -11.27 -16.01 3.45
N MET A 262 -12.34 -15.24 3.32
CA MET A 262 -12.82 -14.74 2.02
C MET A 262 -11.76 -13.86 1.35
N LEU A 263 -11.25 -12.85 2.04
CA LEU A 263 -10.25 -11.92 1.50
C LEU A 263 -8.89 -12.62 1.29
N ARG A 264 -8.52 -13.54 2.19
CA ARG A 264 -7.33 -14.38 2.02
C ARG A 264 -7.42 -15.22 0.74
N THR A 265 -8.55 -15.89 0.52
CA THR A 265 -8.77 -16.72 -0.67
C THR A 265 -8.72 -15.88 -1.94
N SER A 266 -9.36 -14.71 -1.92
CA SER A 266 -9.31 -13.75 -3.02
C SER A 266 -7.88 -13.31 -3.31
N SER A 267 -7.09 -12.94 -2.30
CA SER A 267 -5.68 -12.56 -2.45
C SER A 267 -4.87 -13.64 -3.17
N ILE A 268 -4.97 -14.89 -2.72
CA ILE A 268 -4.26 -16.03 -3.32
C ILE A 268 -4.68 -16.24 -4.78
N LYS A 269 -5.98 -16.15 -5.07
CA LYS A 269 -6.53 -16.31 -6.41
C LYS A 269 -6.01 -15.26 -7.38
N ILE A 270 -6.00 -13.99 -6.94
CA ILE A 270 -5.50 -12.84 -7.72
C ILE A 270 -4.02 -13.03 -8.05
N ILE A 271 -3.21 -13.30 -7.03
CA ILE A 271 -1.75 -13.42 -7.16
C ILE A 271 -1.37 -14.59 -8.08
N ASN A 272 -2.11 -15.69 -8.02
CA ASN A 272 -1.90 -16.84 -8.91
C ASN A 272 -2.25 -16.50 -10.36
N GLU A 273 -3.38 -15.84 -10.61
CA GLU A 273 -3.81 -15.49 -11.97
C GLU A 273 -2.86 -14.48 -12.63
N ILE A 274 -2.40 -13.48 -11.88
CA ILE A 274 -1.43 -12.50 -12.38
C ILE A 274 -0.07 -13.14 -12.61
N GLY A 275 0.27 -14.18 -11.85
CA GLY A 275 1.56 -14.89 -11.97
C GLY A 275 2.70 -14.16 -11.27
N ILE A 276 2.45 -13.59 -10.11
CA ILE A 276 3.48 -12.96 -9.27
C ILE A 276 4.51 -14.00 -8.83
N VAL A 277 5.77 -13.60 -8.81
CA VAL A 277 6.87 -14.35 -8.18
C VAL A 277 7.60 -13.44 -7.21
N GLY A 278 7.50 -13.76 -5.92
CA GLY A 278 7.98 -12.92 -4.84
C GLY A 278 6.85 -12.39 -3.97
N GLY A 279 6.99 -11.18 -3.46
CA GLY A 279 6.02 -10.51 -2.60
C GLY A 279 5.04 -9.65 -3.37
N CYS A 280 3.81 -9.55 -2.87
CA CYS A 280 2.78 -8.66 -3.38
C CYS A 280 1.86 -8.20 -2.26
N ASN A 281 1.46 -6.94 -2.30
CA ASN A 281 0.42 -6.39 -1.45
C ASN A 281 -0.91 -6.37 -2.21
N VAL A 282 -2.00 -6.79 -1.57
CA VAL A 282 -3.36 -6.73 -2.09
C VAL A 282 -4.22 -5.90 -1.16
N GLN A 283 -4.88 -4.88 -1.69
CA GLN A 283 -5.73 -3.96 -0.93
C GLN A 283 -7.19 -4.15 -1.27
N PHE A 284 -8.01 -4.28 -0.24
CA PHE A 284 -9.44 -4.49 -0.32
C PHE A 284 -10.21 -3.38 0.38
N ALA A 285 -11.35 -3.02 -0.20
CA ALA A 285 -12.43 -2.35 0.51
C ALA A 285 -13.48 -3.39 0.91
N LEU A 286 -13.84 -3.44 2.18
CA LEU A 286 -14.87 -4.34 2.72
C LEU A 286 -16.04 -3.53 3.26
N ASN A 287 -17.25 -3.84 2.80
CA ASN A 287 -18.46 -3.20 3.29
C ASN A 287 -18.65 -3.52 4.78
N PRO A 288 -18.76 -2.51 5.67
CA PRO A 288 -18.85 -2.75 7.11
C PRO A 288 -20.18 -3.44 7.55
N ASN A 289 -21.18 -3.53 6.66
CA ASN A 289 -22.50 -4.06 6.95
C ASN A 289 -22.84 -5.35 6.19
N SER A 290 -21.91 -5.84 5.33
CA SER A 290 -22.15 -7.04 4.53
C SER A 290 -20.81 -7.70 4.15
N PHE A 291 -20.87 -8.87 3.51
CA PHE A 291 -19.69 -9.53 2.93
C PHE A 291 -19.30 -9.01 1.54
N GLU A 292 -19.90 -7.89 1.11
CA GLU A 292 -19.50 -7.25 -0.14
C GLU A 292 -18.12 -6.63 0.01
N TYR A 293 -17.23 -6.90 -0.93
CA TYR A 293 -15.91 -6.30 -0.99
C TYR A 293 -15.55 -5.89 -2.42
N ALA A 294 -14.56 -5.08 -2.55
CA ALA A 294 -13.96 -4.74 -3.83
C ALA A 294 -12.43 -4.69 -3.70
N ILE A 295 -11.74 -5.09 -4.76
CA ILE A 295 -10.30 -4.94 -4.84
C ILE A 295 -9.99 -3.50 -5.23
N ILE A 296 -9.18 -2.82 -4.42
CA ILE A 296 -8.72 -1.45 -4.67
C ILE A 296 -7.56 -1.47 -5.66
N GLU A 297 -6.50 -2.19 -5.30
CA GLU A 297 -5.29 -2.34 -6.10
C GLU A 297 -4.42 -3.49 -5.61
N ILE A 298 -3.44 -3.84 -6.43
CA ILE A 298 -2.32 -4.67 -6.00
C ILE A 298 -1.01 -3.93 -6.24
N ASN A 299 0.01 -4.29 -5.48
CA ASN A 299 1.37 -3.83 -5.69
C ASN A 299 2.24 -5.05 -6.01
N PRO A 300 2.58 -5.33 -7.30
CA PRO A 300 3.29 -6.55 -7.73
C PRO A 300 4.79 -6.47 -7.40
N ARG A 301 5.10 -6.10 -6.20
CA ARG A 301 6.45 -5.83 -5.68
C ARG A 301 6.44 -5.78 -4.16
N VAL A 302 7.61 -5.78 -3.56
CA VAL A 302 7.76 -5.39 -2.15
C VAL A 302 7.30 -3.94 -2.00
N SER A 303 6.49 -3.68 -0.98
CA SER A 303 5.85 -2.39 -0.73
C SER A 303 6.24 -1.85 0.65
N ARG A 304 5.70 -0.69 1.01
CA ARG A 304 5.85 -0.12 2.35
C ARG A 304 5.26 -1.05 3.41
N SER A 305 4.07 -1.56 3.19
CA SER A 305 3.41 -2.51 4.07
C SER A 305 4.19 -3.83 4.21
N SER A 306 4.97 -4.23 3.19
CA SER A 306 5.86 -5.41 3.30
C SER A 306 6.95 -5.22 4.35
N ALA A 307 7.52 -4.01 4.49
CA ALA A 307 8.50 -3.71 5.52
C ALA A 307 7.87 -3.77 6.93
N LEU A 308 6.65 -3.23 7.07
CA LEU A 308 5.86 -3.32 8.29
C LEU A 308 5.54 -4.79 8.63
N ALA A 309 5.00 -5.54 7.66
CA ALA A 309 4.65 -6.95 7.83
C ALA A 309 5.85 -7.80 8.20
N SER A 310 7.02 -7.56 7.58
CA SER A 310 8.27 -8.26 7.92
C SER A 310 8.65 -8.08 9.38
N LYS A 311 8.58 -6.85 9.89
CA LYS A 311 8.90 -6.55 11.29
C LYS A 311 7.80 -7.04 12.25
N ALA A 312 6.56 -6.94 11.84
CA ALA A 312 5.41 -7.41 12.64
C ALA A 312 5.43 -8.92 12.84
N THR A 313 5.80 -9.70 11.83
CA THR A 313 5.68 -11.16 11.83
C THR A 313 6.99 -11.90 12.01
N GLY A 314 8.14 -11.22 11.86
CA GLY A 314 9.44 -11.88 11.79
C GLY A 314 9.65 -12.67 10.49
N TYR A 315 8.83 -12.45 9.46
CA TYR A 315 9.00 -13.07 8.15
C TYR A 315 9.80 -12.14 7.23
N PRO A 316 11.00 -12.53 6.76
CA PRO A 316 11.89 -11.63 6.02
C PRO A 316 11.48 -11.53 4.54
N ILE A 317 10.40 -10.80 4.25
CA ILE A 317 9.75 -10.73 2.92
C ILE A 317 10.76 -10.40 1.81
N ALA A 318 11.60 -9.38 1.97
CA ALA A 318 12.54 -8.96 0.93
C ALA A 318 13.59 -10.04 0.61
N LYS A 319 14.15 -10.69 1.63
CA LYS A 319 15.09 -11.82 1.44
C LYS A 319 14.44 -13.01 0.76
N VAL A 320 13.25 -13.40 1.24
CA VAL A 320 12.51 -14.52 0.65
C VAL A 320 12.12 -14.21 -0.79
N ALA A 321 11.58 -13.03 -1.08
CA ALA A 321 11.21 -12.61 -2.43
C ALA A 321 12.42 -12.64 -3.38
N THR A 322 13.61 -12.23 -2.91
CA THR A 322 14.84 -12.32 -3.69
C THR A 322 15.24 -13.76 -3.99
N LYS A 323 15.16 -14.66 -3.01
CA LYS A 323 15.44 -16.09 -3.21
C LYS A 323 14.44 -16.74 -4.16
N LEU A 324 13.15 -16.39 -4.06
CA LEU A 324 12.13 -16.83 -5.01
C LEU A 324 12.47 -16.37 -6.44
N SER A 325 12.98 -15.15 -6.60
CA SER A 325 13.42 -14.63 -7.90
C SER A 325 14.60 -15.42 -8.49
N LEU A 326 15.37 -16.11 -7.66
CA LEU A 326 16.45 -17.01 -8.09
C LEU A 326 15.96 -18.43 -8.44
N GLY A 327 14.66 -18.71 -8.37
CA GLY A 327 14.06 -19.98 -8.69
C GLY A 327 13.90 -20.96 -7.52
N TYR A 328 14.14 -20.53 -6.29
CA TYR A 328 13.76 -21.32 -5.12
C TYR A 328 12.25 -21.38 -4.97
N THR A 329 11.76 -22.43 -4.31
CA THR A 329 10.38 -22.55 -3.85
C THR A 329 10.27 -22.19 -2.36
N LEU A 330 9.05 -21.89 -1.90
CA LEU A 330 8.81 -21.49 -0.51
C LEU A 330 9.25 -22.54 0.52
N ASP A 331 9.13 -23.82 0.18
CA ASP A 331 9.52 -24.93 1.04
C ASP A 331 11.05 -25.21 1.04
N GLU A 332 11.79 -24.67 0.08
CA GLU A 332 13.25 -24.75 0.03
C GLU A 332 13.95 -23.66 0.86
N ILE A 333 13.26 -22.55 1.14
CA ILE A 333 13.83 -21.38 1.81
C ILE A 333 13.61 -21.47 3.31
N ARG A 334 14.69 -21.48 4.10
CA ARG A 334 14.59 -21.35 5.56
C ARG A 334 14.30 -19.91 5.95
N ASN A 335 13.47 -19.73 6.98
CA ASN A 335 13.26 -18.44 7.60
C ASN A 335 14.45 -18.13 8.54
N ASP A 336 15.30 -17.21 8.13
CA ASP A 336 16.53 -16.84 8.86
C ASP A 336 16.24 -16.23 10.24
N VAL A 337 15.06 -15.63 10.44
CA VAL A 337 14.67 -14.99 11.70
C VAL A 337 14.29 -16.04 12.74
N THR A 338 13.50 -17.05 12.37
CA THR A 338 13.12 -18.13 13.28
C THR A 338 14.19 -19.21 13.38
N GLY A 339 14.99 -19.40 12.34
CA GLY A 339 16.01 -20.43 12.20
C GLY A 339 15.49 -21.88 12.17
N LYS A 340 14.18 -22.07 12.31
CA LYS A 340 13.53 -23.39 12.43
C LYS A 340 12.45 -23.66 11.40
N THR A 341 11.72 -22.62 10.97
CA THR A 341 10.65 -22.73 10.00
C THR A 341 11.13 -22.49 8.56
N PHE A 342 10.31 -22.87 7.60
CA PHE A 342 10.52 -22.57 6.20
C PHE A 342 9.59 -21.44 5.75
N ALA A 343 9.91 -20.83 4.61
CA ALA A 343 9.14 -19.71 4.07
C ALA A 343 7.71 -20.11 3.66
N CYS A 344 7.40 -21.37 3.52
CA CYS A 344 6.04 -21.87 3.26
C CYS A 344 5.11 -21.84 4.49
N HIS A 345 5.61 -21.53 5.68
CA HIS A 345 4.77 -21.44 6.89
C HIS A 345 4.22 -20.01 7.03
N GLU A 346 2.91 -19.90 7.06
CA GLU A 346 2.24 -18.64 7.36
C GLU A 346 2.53 -18.20 8.80
N PRO A 347 2.99 -16.96 9.03
CA PRO A 347 3.15 -16.47 10.39
C PRO A 347 1.82 -16.39 11.13
N ALA A 348 1.84 -16.74 12.41
CA ALA A 348 0.75 -16.51 13.35
C ALA A 348 1.28 -15.65 14.49
N ILE A 349 0.62 -14.54 14.77
CA ILE A 349 1.01 -13.60 15.83
C ILE A 349 -0.07 -13.52 16.90
N ASP A 350 0.35 -13.55 18.16
CA ASP A 350 -0.52 -13.51 19.35
C ASP A 350 -0.38 -12.16 20.11
N TYR A 351 0.09 -11.15 19.42
CA TYR A 351 0.25 -9.77 19.89
C TYR A 351 -0.34 -8.80 18.87
N VAL A 352 -0.43 -7.54 19.25
CA VAL A 352 -0.94 -6.48 18.38
C VAL A 352 0.18 -5.55 17.97
N VAL A 353 0.21 -5.24 16.69
CA VAL A 353 1.13 -4.27 16.09
C VAL A 353 0.32 -3.07 15.59
N VAL A 354 0.73 -1.87 15.97
CA VAL A 354 0.12 -0.62 15.51
C VAL A 354 1.16 0.21 14.78
N LYS A 355 0.87 0.59 13.55
CA LYS A 355 1.62 1.56 12.76
C LYS A 355 0.92 2.91 12.82
N ILE A 356 1.64 3.98 13.16
CA ILE A 356 1.13 5.34 13.14
C ILE A 356 2.00 6.18 12.20
N PRO A 357 1.42 6.89 11.23
CA PRO A 357 2.15 7.78 10.34
C PRO A 357 2.70 9.01 11.08
N LYS A 358 3.79 9.55 10.57
CA LYS A 358 4.33 10.84 10.98
C LYS A 358 4.30 11.82 9.82
N TRP A 359 3.70 12.98 10.03
CA TRP A 359 3.57 14.03 9.04
C TRP A 359 4.55 15.17 9.32
N PRO A 360 5.02 15.91 8.29
CA PRO A 360 5.95 17.00 8.44
C PRO A 360 5.27 18.35 8.78
N PHE A 361 4.06 18.33 9.32
CA PHE A 361 3.27 19.56 9.57
C PHE A 361 3.84 20.41 10.70
N ASP A 362 4.70 19.86 11.54
CA ASP A 362 5.52 20.60 12.50
C ASP A 362 6.56 21.53 11.84
N LYS A 363 6.94 21.21 10.58
CA LYS A 363 7.90 21.99 9.78
C LYS A 363 7.25 22.90 8.76
N PHE A 364 5.99 22.62 8.39
CA PHE A 364 5.26 23.30 7.34
C PHE A 364 3.94 23.87 7.86
N ASP A 365 4.00 24.95 8.63
CA ASP A 365 2.84 25.58 9.29
C ASP A 365 1.69 25.98 8.34
N LYS A 366 2.00 26.26 7.08
CA LYS A 366 1.02 26.64 6.04
C LYS A 366 0.56 25.45 5.19
N GLY A 367 0.99 24.22 5.50
CA GLY A 367 0.57 23.02 4.80
C GLY A 367 -0.91 22.70 5.01
N VAL A 368 -1.55 22.16 3.97
CA VAL A 368 -2.90 21.59 4.11
C VAL A 368 -2.77 20.31 4.95
N ARG A 369 -3.43 20.27 6.09
CA ARG A 369 -3.37 19.14 7.04
C ARG A 369 -4.47 18.10 6.81
N GLN A 370 -5.48 18.44 6.02
CA GLN A 370 -6.60 17.55 5.75
C GLN A 370 -6.11 16.32 4.96
N LEU A 371 -6.34 15.14 5.53
CA LEU A 371 -6.01 13.85 4.94
C LEU A 371 -7.01 13.47 3.83
N GLY A 372 -6.56 12.70 2.88
CA GLY A 372 -7.37 12.25 1.74
C GLY A 372 -6.67 11.14 0.96
N THR A 373 -7.02 10.98 -0.29
CA THR A 373 -6.48 9.92 -1.16
C THR A 373 -5.02 10.15 -1.60
N LYS A 374 -4.47 11.33 -1.35
CA LYS A 374 -3.06 11.65 -1.63
C LYS A 374 -2.25 11.49 -0.36
N MET A 375 -1.22 10.67 -0.42
CA MET A 375 -0.30 10.47 0.69
C MET A 375 0.48 11.74 1.06
N MET A 376 0.57 12.04 2.36
CA MET A 376 1.29 13.20 2.90
C MET A 376 2.31 12.82 3.98
N ALA A 377 2.20 11.64 4.60
CA ALA A 377 3.14 11.18 5.61
C ALA A 377 4.55 11.01 5.03
N THR A 378 5.55 11.42 5.80
CA THR A 378 6.97 11.33 5.46
C THR A 378 7.72 10.27 6.25
N GLY A 379 7.07 9.67 7.24
CA GLY A 379 7.61 8.62 8.08
C GLY A 379 6.50 7.88 8.80
N GLU A 380 6.88 6.88 9.55
CA GLU A 380 5.97 6.07 10.36
C GLU A 380 6.70 5.46 11.55
N ILE A 381 5.94 5.14 12.58
CA ILE A 381 6.40 4.33 13.72
C ILE A 381 5.63 3.02 13.77
N MET A 382 6.22 2.04 14.43
CA MET A 382 5.59 0.77 14.71
C MET A 382 5.72 0.43 16.19
N ALA A 383 4.62 0.08 16.83
CA ALA A 383 4.57 -0.32 18.21
C ALA A 383 3.96 -1.72 18.35
N ILE A 384 4.55 -2.54 19.21
CA ILE A 384 4.11 -3.91 19.49
C ILE A 384 3.75 -4.02 20.97
N SER A 385 2.62 -4.66 21.27
CA SER A 385 2.20 -4.99 22.62
C SER A 385 1.21 -6.16 22.63
N SER A 386 0.85 -6.66 23.82
CA SER A 386 -0.10 -7.77 24.00
C SER A 386 -1.55 -7.42 23.66
N ASN A 387 -1.90 -6.16 23.57
CA ASN A 387 -3.24 -5.67 23.22
C ASN A 387 -3.17 -4.35 22.46
N PHE A 388 -4.30 -3.97 21.85
CA PHE A 388 -4.41 -2.77 21.03
C PHE A 388 -4.09 -1.48 21.84
N GLU A 389 -4.70 -1.32 23.02
CA GLU A 389 -4.60 -0.10 23.81
C GLU A 389 -3.14 0.21 24.18
N SER A 390 -2.43 -0.80 24.64
CA SER A 390 -1.02 -0.68 25.00
C SER A 390 -0.12 -0.41 23.78
N ALA A 391 -0.36 -1.10 22.64
CA ALA A 391 0.35 -0.86 21.40
C ALA A 391 0.10 0.55 20.87
N PHE A 392 -1.15 1.00 20.90
CA PHE A 392 -1.56 2.31 20.43
C PHE A 392 -0.92 3.45 21.25
N LEU A 393 -1.00 3.40 22.58
CA LEU A 393 -0.35 4.39 23.45
C LEU A 393 1.19 4.38 23.32
N LYS A 394 1.79 3.18 23.18
CA LYS A 394 3.22 3.08 22.88
C LYS A 394 3.56 3.75 21.55
N GLY A 395 2.70 3.58 20.54
CA GLY A 395 2.80 4.24 19.24
C GLY A 395 2.74 5.77 19.37
N ILE A 396 1.78 6.30 20.10
CA ILE A 396 1.65 7.76 20.35
C ILE A 396 2.94 8.33 20.94
N ARG A 397 3.49 7.68 21.97
CA ARG A 397 4.76 8.12 22.57
C ARG A 397 5.94 8.05 21.61
N SER A 398 5.96 7.02 20.74
CA SER A 398 7.05 6.80 19.77
C SER A 398 7.04 7.80 18.61
N LEU A 399 5.96 8.55 18.39
CA LEU A 399 5.93 9.65 17.43
C LEU A 399 6.83 10.82 17.81
N GLU A 400 7.22 10.93 19.09
CA GLU A 400 8.08 12.02 19.62
C GLU A 400 7.51 13.42 19.30
N ILE A 401 6.18 13.56 19.45
CA ILE A 401 5.44 14.81 19.26
C ILE A 401 5.09 15.50 20.59
N GLY A 402 5.69 15.06 21.68
CA GLY A 402 5.43 15.61 23.03
C GLY A 402 4.12 15.13 23.65
N GLN A 403 3.53 14.03 23.13
CA GLN A 403 2.30 13.43 23.64
C GLN A 403 2.61 12.08 24.29
N GLU A 404 2.14 11.89 25.51
CA GLU A 404 2.31 10.65 26.26
C GLU A 404 1.04 9.78 26.27
N ASN A 405 -0.10 10.42 26.07
CA ASN A 405 -1.43 9.83 26.10
C ASN A 405 -2.36 10.53 25.07
N LEU A 406 -3.65 10.33 25.17
CA LEU A 406 -4.63 10.93 24.25
C LEU A 406 -5.14 12.31 24.68
N GLU A 407 -4.60 12.89 25.75
CA GLU A 407 -4.86 14.28 26.11
C GLU A 407 -4.07 15.23 25.21
N HIS A 408 -4.76 16.12 24.49
CA HIS A 408 -4.11 17.10 23.62
C HIS A 408 -4.54 18.53 23.95
N PRO A 409 -3.59 19.46 24.26
CA PRO A 409 -3.93 20.80 24.68
C PRO A 409 -4.84 21.56 23.70
N ARG A 410 -4.58 21.42 22.40
CA ARG A 410 -5.39 22.08 21.37
C ARG A 410 -6.81 21.52 21.31
N ALA A 411 -7.00 20.21 21.52
CA ALA A 411 -8.31 19.58 21.53
C ALA A 411 -9.17 20.08 22.70
N LYS A 412 -8.56 20.21 23.89
CA LYS A 412 -9.23 20.73 25.11
C LYS A 412 -9.79 22.13 24.93
N LEU A 413 -9.16 22.98 24.14
CA LEU A 413 -9.56 24.38 23.93
C LEU A 413 -10.68 24.54 22.90
N LYS A 414 -11.02 23.49 22.11
CA LYS A 414 -12.00 23.56 21.04
C LYS A 414 -13.44 23.39 21.52
N GLY A 415 -14.36 24.06 20.82
CA GLY A 415 -15.79 23.85 21.00
C GLY A 415 -16.24 22.51 20.39
N ILE A 416 -17.42 22.02 20.79
CA ILE A 416 -17.96 20.74 20.31
C ILE A 416 -18.16 20.74 18.80
N GLU A 417 -18.64 21.83 18.22
CA GLU A 417 -18.88 21.90 16.76
C GLU A 417 -17.56 21.91 15.97
N ASP A 418 -16.52 22.59 16.47
CA ASP A 418 -15.18 22.55 15.86
C ASP A 418 -14.57 21.14 15.94
N LEU A 419 -14.74 20.44 17.07
CA LEU A 419 -14.31 19.05 17.21
C LEU A 419 -15.04 18.12 16.23
N LYS A 420 -16.36 18.27 16.07
CA LYS A 420 -17.14 17.50 15.09
C LYS A 420 -16.66 17.71 13.67
N GLU A 421 -16.43 18.96 13.27
CA GLU A 421 -15.93 19.30 11.94
C GLU A 421 -14.58 18.61 11.66
N ARG A 422 -13.68 18.61 12.65
CA ARG A 422 -12.34 18.03 12.54
C ARG A 422 -12.31 16.51 12.51
N ILE A 423 -13.24 15.83 13.18
CA ILE A 423 -13.33 14.38 13.07
C ILE A 423 -14.03 13.92 11.77
N GLN A 424 -14.88 14.78 11.18
CA GLN A 424 -15.50 14.52 9.89
C GLN A 424 -14.57 14.83 8.70
N ASN A 425 -13.69 15.82 8.87
CA ASN A 425 -12.66 16.21 7.90
C ASN A 425 -11.28 15.90 8.49
N PRO A 426 -10.86 14.63 8.49
CA PRO A 426 -9.74 14.15 9.28
C PRO A 426 -8.43 14.83 8.90
N ASP A 427 -7.67 15.16 9.91
CA ASP A 427 -6.29 15.62 9.84
C ASP A 427 -5.37 14.69 10.67
N ASP A 428 -4.10 15.04 10.79
CA ASP A 428 -3.13 14.29 11.57
C ASP A 428 -3.42 14.24 13.08
N GLU A 429 -4.26 15.15 13.61
CA GLU A 429 -4.65 15.21 15.03
C GLU A 429 -6.02 14.56 15.31
N ARG A 430 -6.71 13.99 14.30
CA ARG A 430 -8.08 13.46 14.40
C ARG A 430 -8.32 12.52 15.58
N ILE A 431 -7.34 11.70 15.94
CA ILE A 431 -7.44 10.74 17.05
C ILE A 431 -7.56 11.46 18.40
N PHE A 432 -6.86 12.57 18.58
CA PHE A 432 -6.94 13.37 19.80
C PHE A 432 -8.28 14.09 19.91
N TYR A 433 -8.85 14.53 18.77
CA TYR A 433 -10.19 15.13 18.75
C TYR A 433 -11.26 14.11 19.08
N LEU A 434 -11.14 12.89 18.54
CA LEU A 434 -12.03 11.77 18.86
C LEU A 434 -11.96 11.41 20.36
N ALA A 435 -10.76 11.33 20.93
CA ALA A 435 -10.56 11.07 22.35
C ALA A 435 -11.18 12.18 23.22
N GLU A 436 -11.03 13.44 22.84
CA GLU A 436 -11.63 14.58 23.57
C GLU A 436 -13.15 14.56 23.51
N MET A 437 -13.76 14.19 22.38
CA MET A 437 -15.22 14.03 22.27
C MET A 437 -15.73 12.93 23.22
N LEU A 438 -15.00 11.79 23.29
CA LEU A 438 -15.32 10.70 24.22
C LEU A 438 -15.19 11.15 25.67
N ARG A 439 -14.14 11.93 26.02
CA ARG A 439 -13.93 12.49 27.37
C ARG A 439 -15.06 13.42 27.79
N ARG A 440 -15.66 14.14 26.85
CA ARG A 440 -16.85 14.97 27.06
C ARG A 440 -18.17 14.20 27.08
N GLY A 441 -18.13 12.86 27.02
CA GLY A 441 -19.31 12.01 27.10
C GLY A 441 -20.11 11.88 25.80
N TYR A 442 -19.50 12.15 24.65
CA TYR A 442 -20.16 11.93 23.37
C TYR A 442 -20.39 10.44 23.12
N ILE A 443 -21.53 10.10 22.50
CA ILE A 443 -21.94 8.70 22.29
C ILE A 443 -21.05 8.05 21.24
N LYS A 444 -20.30 7.02 21.61
CA LYS A 444 -19.36 6.29 20.76
C LYS A 444 -19.96 5.82 19.43
N LYS A 445 -21.21 5.33 19.42
CA LYS A 445 -21.89 4.92 18.20
C LYS A 445 -22.04 6.09 17.20
N LYS A 446 -22.39 7.28 17.70
CA LYS A 446 -22.47 8.49 16.86
C LYS A 446 -21.11 8.92 16.34
N LEU A 447 -20.05 8.75 17.14
CA LEU A 447 -18.69 9.06 16.71
C LEU A 447 -18.22 8.08 15.62
N SER A 448 -18.51 6.79 15.76
CA SER A 448 -18.24 5.79 14.72
C SER A 448 -18.98 6.13 13.42
N GLU A 449 -20.26 6.49 13.49
CA GLU A 449 -21.06 6.91 12.32
C GLU A 449 -20.51 8.19 11.67
N LEU A 450 -20.02 9.15 12.45
CA LEU A 450 -19.47 10.41 11.93
C LEU A 450 -18.10 10.27 11.28
N THR A 451 -17.26 9.38 11.81
CA THR A 451 -15.88 9.20 11.36
C THR A 451 -15.71 8.07 10.36
N GLY A 452 -16.64 7.12 10.32
CA GLY A 452 -16.47 5.86 9.60
C GLY A 452 -15.50 4.87 10.27
N ILE A 453 -14.90 5.24 11.41
CA ILE A 453 -14.03 4.36 12.19
C ILE A 453 -14.89 3.27 12.84
N ASP A 454 -14.45 2.01 12.73
CA ASP A 454 -15.18 0.88 13.32
C ASP A 454 -15.38 1.09 14.82
N ILE A 455 -16.57 0.73 15.29
CA ILE A 455 -16.98 0.89 16.70
C ILE A 455 -16.00 0.23 17.67
N PHE A 456 -15.36 -0.87 17.28
CA PHE A 456 -14.34 -1.54 18.08
C PHE A 456 -13.21 -0.58 18.45
N PHE A 457 -12.64 0.15 17.49
CA PHE A 457 -11.54 1.08 17.76
C PHE A 457 -12.00 2.28 18.59
N VAL A 458 -13.22 2.79 18.36
CA VAL A 458 -13.81 3.86 19.18
C VAL A 458 -13.98 3.40 20.63
N GLU A 459 -14.41 2.16 20.86
CA GLU A 459 -14.53 1.56 22.22
C GLU A 459 -13.16 1.39 22.90
N LYS A 460 -12.13 1.02 22.14
CA LYS A 460 -10.77 0.92 22.66
C LYS A 460 -10.20 2.28 23.07
N ILE A 461 -10.47 3.32 22.26
CA ILE A 461 -10.09 4.70 22.60
C ILE A 461 -10.89 5.19 23.80
N GLU A 462 -12.20 4.90 23.90
CA GLU A 462 -13.01 5.23 25.08
C GLU A 462 -12.44 4.58 26.34
N TRP A 463 -12.01 3.32 26.24
CA TRP A 463 -11.41 2.64 27.39
C TRP A 463 -10.13 3.34 27.86
N ILE A 464 -9.24 3.73 26.92
CA ILE A 464 -8.03 4.50 27.24
C ILE A 464 -8.41 5.81 27.97
N VAL A 465 -9.32 6.59 27.40
CA VAL A 465 -9.78 7.86 27.96
C VAL A 465 -10.35 7.72 29.39
N ARG A 466 -10.98 6.59 29.69
CA ARG A 466 -11.48 6.31 31.05
C ARG A 466 -10.39 5.94 32.05
N GLN A 467 -9.22 5.49 31.58
CA GLN A 467 -8.06 5.19 32.45
C GLN A 467 -7.18 6.42 32.70
N GLU A 468 -7.20 7.40 31.80
CA GLU A 468 -6.54 8.70 31.99
C GLU A 468 -7.22 9.56 33.08
#